data_eadbfddbd7bf82087a6c335892f5ecdf
#
_entry.id   eadbfddbd7bf82087a6c335892f5ecdf
#
_cell.length_a   1.000
_cell.length_b   1.000
_cell.length_c   1.000
_cell.angle_alpha   90.00
_cell.angle_beta   90.00
_cell.angle_gamma   90.00
#
_symmetry.space_group_name_H-M   'P 1'
#
loop_
_entity.id
_entity.type
_entity.pdbx_description
1 polymer ?
#
loop_
_entity_poly.entity_id
_entity_poly.type
_entity_poly.pdbx_seq_one_letter_code
_entity_poly.pdbx_strand_id
1 'polypeptide(L)'
;ITYGQKLLIEGTDYTVAYSNNINETTAATATVTGKGNFTGRKVLTYKITRDRTDVNASTITVDAIADQEYNAGQGLRPAVTVRNGGTILTLNTDYTVTYTNNYTAGSTAIVTITGINDYTGTRTVTFNVVALDLTNAKVVLEADSYEYTGMPQTPGVTSFTTVSGKTYTN
;
A
#
# COMPACT_ATOMS: atom_id res chain seq x y z
N ILE A 1 36.29 -5.37 -27.47
CA ILE A 1 36.97 -4.07 -27.76
C ILE A 1 37.93 -4.32 -28.92
N THR A 2 38.00 -3.39 -29.86
CA THR A 2 38.87 -3.46 -31.01
C THR A 2 39.77 -2.23 -31.12
N TYR A 3 40.97 -2.39 -31.62
CA TYR A 3 41.87 -1.33 -32.06
C TYR A 3 42.20 -1.52 -33.53
N GLY A 4 41.64 -0.66 -34.37
CA GLY A 4 41.61 -0.94 -35.81
C GLY A 4 40.87 -2.25 -36.12
N GLN A 5 41.55 -3.18 -36.83
CA GLN A 5 40.99 -4.51 -37.09
C GLN A 5 41.37 -5.57 -36.06
N LYS A 6 42.22 -5.24 -35.09
CA LYS A 6 42.68 -6.15 -34.04
C LYS A 6 41.64 -6.25 -32.92
N LEU A 7 41.20 -7.48 -32.60
CA LEU A 7 40.43 -7.75 -31.38
C LEU A 7 41.38 -7.76 -30.18
N LEU A 8 41.07 -6.93 -29.15
CA LEU A 8 41.82 -6.89 -27.91
C LEU A 8 41.32 -7.97 -26.97
N ILE A 9 42.26 -8.56 -26.20
CA ILE A 9 42.02 -9.68 -25.29
C ILE A 9 42.01 -9.15 -23.86
N GLU A 10 40.92 -9.37 -23.10
CA GLU A 10 40.83 -9.06 -21.68
C GLU A 10 41.85 -9.86 -20.88
N GLY A 11 42.49 -9.24 -19.91
CA GLY A 11 43.58 -9.82 -19.12
C GLY A 11 44.95 -9.64 -19.77
N THR A 12 45.05 -9.51 -21.09
CA THR A 12 46.29 -9.30 -21.85
C THR A 12 46.45 -7.86 -22.29
N ASP A 13 45.48 -7.32 -23.02
CA ASP A 13 45.53 -5.98 -23.60
C ASP A 13 44.82 -4.95 -22.73
N TYR A 14 43.88 -5.37 -21.88
CA TYR A 14 43.14 -4.54 -20.95
C TYR A 14 42.55 -5.37 -19.78
N THR A 15 42.11 -4.67 -18.74
CA THR A 15 41.28 -5.22 -17.64
C THR A 15 40.03 -4.40 -17.48
N VAL A 16 38.94 -5.02 -16.97
CA VAL A 16 37.71 -4.33 -16.58
C VAL A 16 37.46 -4.54 -15.10
N ALA A 17 37.22 -3.45 -14.38
CA ALA A 17 36.77 -3.48 -13.00
C ALA A 17 35.38 -2.84 -12.91
N TYR A 18 34.48 -3.45 -12.14
CA TYR A 18 33.13 -2.99 -11.93
C TYR A 18 32.97 -2.45 -10.51
N SER A 19 32.12 -1.41 -10.36
CA SER A 19 31.78 -0.84 -9.06
C SER A 19 30.31 -0.44 -9.05
N ASN A 20 29.68 -0.55 -7.89
CA ASN A 20 28.29 -0.20 -7.67
C ASN A 20 27.31 -0.94 -8.63
N ASN A 21 27.63 -2.22 -8.90
CA ASN A 21 27.02 -3.01 -9.98
C ASN A 21 26.13 -4.17 -9.50
N ILE A 22 25.63 -4.12 -8.26
CA ILE A 22 24.79 -5.16 -7.66
C ILE A 22 23.34 -4.70 -7.51
N ASN A 23 23.15 -3.48 -6.98
CA ASN A 23 21.82 -2.95 -6.69
C ASN A 23 21.34 -2.00 -7.80
N GLU A 24 20.03 -1.71 -7.81
CA GLU A 24 19.48 -0.65 -8.65
C GLU A 24 20.26 0.65 -8.46
N THR A 25 20.72 1.21 -9.55
CA THR A 25 21.49 2.46 -9.54
C THR A 25 21.56 3.08 -10.92
N THR A 26 21.68 4.40 -10.97
CA THR A 26 21.99 5.13 -12.20
C THR A 26 23.50 5.36 -12.41
N ALA A 27 24.32 4.89 -11.47
CA ALA A 27 25.74 5.20 -11.38
C ALA A 27 26.64 3.96 -11.19
N ALA A 28 26.22 2.80 -11.73
CA ALA A 28 27.12 1.67 -11.87
C ALA A 28 28.25 2.02 -12.82
N THR A 29 29.48 1.57 -12.54
CA THR A 29 30.62 1.88 -13.38
C THR A 29 31.34 0.64 -13.86
N ALA A 30 31.83 0.72 -15.10
CA ALA A 30 32.82 -0.18 -15.67
C ALA A 30 34.09 0.63 -15.96
N THR A 31 35.19 0.26 -15.34
CA THR A 31 36.49 0.90 -15.54
C THR A 31 37.36 0.01 -16.40
N VAL A 32 37.63 0.43 -17.62
CA VAL A 32 38.56 -0.24 -18.53
C VAL A 32 39.94 0.37 -18.34
N THR A 33 40.95 -0.47 -18.06
CA THR A 33 42.34 -0.05 -17.89
C THR A 33 43.22 -0.78 -18.88
N GLY A 34 43.97 -0.06 -19.69
CA GLY A 34 44.91 -0.61 -20.64
C GLY A 34 46.03 -1.40 -19.93
N LYS A 35 46.54 -2.46 -20.62
CA LYS A 35 47.58 -3.36 -20.12
C LYS A 35 48.50 -3.75 -21.29
N GLY A 36 49.73 -4.15 -20.95
CA GLY A 36 50.74 -4.54 -21.96
C GLY A 36 51.09 -3.36 -22.86
N ASN A 37 50.78 -3.48 -24.16
CA ASN A 37 51.03 -2.42 -25.15
C ASN A 37 50.01 -1.29 -25.13
N PHE A 38 49.00 -1.35 -24.24
CA PHE A 38 47.98 -0.32 -24.09
C PHE A 38 48.09 0.34 -22.72
N THR A 39 47.82 1.64 -22.66
CA THR A 39 47.85 2.43 -21.44
C THR A 39 46.57 3.25 -21.31
N GLY A 40 46.39 3.88 -20.14
CA GLY A 40 45.26 4.74 -19.86
C GLY A 40 44.08 4.03 -19.24
N ARG A 41 43.07 4.83 -18.84
CA ARG A 41 41.88 4.38 -18.13
C ARG A 41 40.66 5.09 -18.66
N LYS A 42 39.58 4.34 -18.87
CA LYS A 42 38.26 4.87 -19.23
C LYS A 42 37.23 4.37 -18.25
N VAL A 43 36.49 5.29 -17.64
CA VAL A 43 35.33 4.96 -16.80
C VAL A 43 34.07 5.18 -17.64
N LEU A 44 33.20 4.18 -17.62
CA LEU A 44 31.88 4.18 -18.24
C LEU A 44 30.85 4.01 -17.13
N THR A 45 29.76 4.80 -17.20
CA THR A 45 28.61 4.63 -16.31
C THR A 45 27.47 3.97 -17.04
N TYR A 46 26.73 3.12 -16.30
CA TYR A 46 25.52 2.49 -16.80
C TYR A 46 24.47 2.39 -15.69
N LYS A 47 23.23 2.10 -16.07
CA LYS A 47 22.12 1.95 -15.12
C LYS A 47 21.86 0.47 -14.87
N ILE A 48 21.51 0.14 -13.64
CA ILE A 48 20.89 -1.12 -13.25
C ILE A 48 19.48 -0.79 -12.86
N THR A 49 18.50 -1.29 -13.60
CA THR A 49 17.08 -1.06 -13.37
C THR A 49 16.39 -2.37 -13.05
N ARG A 50 15.36 -2.31 -12.20
CA ARG A 50 14.44 -3.41 -11.97
C ARG A 50 13.23 -3.24 -12.88
N ASP A 51 12.82 -4.30 -13.53
CA ASP A 51 11.51 -4.34 -14.19
C ASP A 51 10.43 -4.52 -13.13
N ARG A 52 9.53 -3.56 -13.02
CA ARG A 52 8.46 -3.52 -12.03
C ARG A 52 7.10 -3.55 -12.71
N THR A 53 6.18 -4.32 -12.14
CA THR A 53 4.78 -4.32 -12.58
C THR A 53 4.05 -3.09 -12.00
N ASP A 54 3.43 -2.28 -12.86
CA ASP A 54 2.57 -1.18 -12.40
C ASP A 54 1.28 -1.74 -11.79
N VAL A 55 0.88 -1.24 -10.61
CA VAL A 55 -0.38 -1.63 -9.95
C VAL A 55 -1.63 -1.26 -10.76
N ASN A 56 -1.50 -0.46 -11.83
CA ASN A 56 -2.54 -0.17 -12.82
C ASN A 56 -2.52 -1.12 -14.03
N ALA A 57 -1.57 -2.05 -14.12
CA ALA A 57 -1.53 -3.02 -15.22
C ALA A 57 -2.81 -3.86 -15.26
N SER A 58 -3.20 -4.31 -16.45
CA SER A 58 -4.44 -5.09 -16.65
C SER A 58 -4.45 -6.44 -15.92
N THR A 59 -3.28 -6.96 -15.56
CA THR A 59 -3.12 -8.19 -14.76
C THR A 59 -3.37 -7.98 -13.27
N ILE A 60 -3.36 -6.71 -12.81
CA ILE A 60 -3.59 -6.36 -11.41
C ILE A 60 -5.07 -6.12 -11.17
N THR A 61 -5.62 -6.86 -10.21
CA THR A 61 -7.00 -6.70 -9.75
C THR A 61 -7.03 -6.41 -8.25
N VAL A 62 -8.05 -5.67 -7.82
CA VAL A 62 -8.32 -5.40 -6.40
C VAL A 62 -9.71 -5.93 -6.12
N ASP A 63 -9.84 -6.76 -5.09
CA ASP A 63 -11.15 -7.29 -4.68
C ASP A 63 -12.03 -6.13 -4.20
N ALA A 64 -13.33 -6.20 -4.46
CA ALA A 64 -14.28 -5.19 -4.02
C ALA A 64 -14.28 -5.06 -2.49
N ILE A 65 -14.28 -3.84 -2.00
CA ILE A 65 -14.35 -3.55 -0.57
C ILE A 65 -15.84 -3.30 -0.23
N ALA A 66 -16.38 -4.08 0.68
CA ALA A 66 -17.75 -3.88 1.16
C ALA A 66 -17.89 -2.55 1.92
N ASP A 67 -19.08 -1.98 1.91
CA ASP A 67 -19.42 -0.83 2.72
C ASP A 67 -19.15 -1.11 4.20
N GLN A 68 -18.68 -0.09 4.92
CA GLN A 68 -18.27 -0.19 6.32
C GLN A 68 -19.19 0.66 7.19
N GLU A 69 -19.69 0.10 8.28
CA GLU A 69 -20.46 0.88 9.27
C GLU A 69 -19.59 1.90 9.99
N TYR A 70 -20.13 3.11 10.20
CA TYR A 70 -19.52 4.15 11.00
C TYR A 70 -19.06 3.62 12.38
N ASN A 71 -17.89 4.03 12.82
CA ASN A 71 -17.29 3.55 14.05
C ASN A 71 -16.88 4.70 14.98
N ALA A 72 -17.86 5.48 15.47
CA ALA A 72 -17.64 6.54 16.45
C ALA A 72 -16.44 7.46 16.14
N GLY A 73 -16.28 7.84 14.87
CA GLY A 73 -15.17 8.70 14.42
C GLY A 73 -13.82 8.00 14.29
N GLN A 74 -13.73 6.71 14.57
CA GLN A 74 -12.53 5.93 14.29
C GLN A 74 -12.37 5.68 12.79
N GLY A 75 -11.16 5.84 12.27
CA GLY A 75 -10.87 5.57 10.87
C GLY A 75 -11.04 4.09 10.52
N LEU A 76 -11.90 3.82 9.55
CA LEU A 76 -12.19 2.48 9.05
C LEU A 76 -11.08 2.01 8.11
N ARG A 77 -10.55 0.81 8.33
CA ARG A 77 -9.42 0.24 7.57
C ARG A 77 -9.71 -1.21 7.19
N PRO A 78 -10.68 -1.45 6.29
CA PRO A 78 -10.96 -2.81 5.80
C PRO A 78 -9.73 -3.41 5.13
N ALA A 79 -9.61 -4.73 5.16
CA ALA A 79 -8.57 -5.43 4.42
C ALA A 79 -8.71 -5.19 2.92
N VAL A 80 -7.58 -5.01 2.24
CA VAL A 80 -7.50 -4.81 0.79
C VAL A 80 -6.72 -5.97 0.20
N THR A 81 -7.36 -6.74 -0.67
CA THR A 81 -6.72 -7.85 -1.38
C THR A 81 -6.38 -7.42 -2.80
N VAL A 82 -5.11 -7.44 -3.12
CA VAL A 82 -4.57 -7.14 -4.46
C VAL A 82 -4.03 -8.43 -5.06
N ARG A 83 -4.28 -8.64 -6.37
CA ARG A 83 -3.83 -9.82 -7.11
C ARG A 83 -3.10 -9.43 -8.38
N ASN A 84 -2.08 -10.20 -8.71
CA ASN A 84 -1.46 -10.18 -10.05
C ASN A 84 -1.81 -11.50 -10.75
N GLY A 85 -2.71 -11.46 -11.72
CA GLY A 85 -3.32 -12.66 -12.27
C GLY A 85 -4.04 -13.44 -11.15
N GLY A 86 -3.65 -14.71 -10.92
CA GLY A 86 -4.20 -15.54 -9.84
C GLY A 86 -3.49 -15.43 -8.50
N THR A 87 -2.35 -14.73 -8.42
CA THR A 87 -1.50 -14.66 -7.22
C THR A 87 -1.90 -13.49 -6.32
N ILE A 88 -2.16 -13.76 -5.03
CA ILE A 88 -2.40 -12.71 -4.03
C ILE A 88 -1.06 -12.04 -3.69
N LEU A 89 -1.03 -10.72 -3.75
CA LEU A 89 0.11 -9.90 -3.35
C LEU A 89 0.15 -9.71 -1.83
N THR A 90 1.34 -9.55 -1.29
CA THR A 90 1.57 -9.42 0.16
C THR A 90 1.65 -7.95 0.58
N LEU A 91 0.75 -7.54 1.48
CA LEU A 91 0.78 -6.21 2.07
C LEU A 91 2.11 -5.94 2.78
N ASN A 92 2.64 -4.73 2.64
CA ASN A 92 3.95 -4.26 3.12
C ASN A 92 5.18 -4.96 2.50
N THR A 93 4.97 -5.89 1.56
CA THR A 93 6.03 -6.50 0.74
C THR A 93 5.89 -6.08 -0.72
N ASP A 94 4.70 -6.21 -1.29
CA ASP A 94 4.42 -5.92 -2.70
C ASP A 94 3.71 -4.58 -2.88
N TYR A 95 2.92 -4.18 -1.88
CA TYR A 95 2.18 -2.91 -1.88
C TYR A 95 1.95 -2.38 -0.45
N THR A 96 1.65 -1.10 -0.35
CA THR A 96 1.17 -0.43 0.86
C THR A 96 -0.22 0.15 0.63
N VAL A 97 -0.96 0.42 1.72
CA VAL A 97 -2.32 0.96 1.67
C VAL A 97 -2.45 2.15 2.60
N THR A 98 -3.07 3.23 2.12
CA THR A 98 -3.50 4.37 2.93
C THR A 98 -4.97 4.65 2.73
N TYR A 99 -5.62 5.27 3.72
CA TYR A 99 -7.05 5.56 3.73
C TYR A 99 -7.30 7.03 3.98
N THR A 100 -8.28 7.61 3.27
CA THR A 100 -8.77 8.98 3.50
C THR A 100 -10.29 9.00 3.46
N ASN A 101 -10.92 9.99 4.08
CA ASN A 101 -12.39 10.14 4.19
C ASN A 101 -13.09 8.92 4.81
N ASN A 102 -12.42 8.16 5.67
CA ASN A 102 -12.82 6.85 6.16
C ASN A 102 -13.41 6.86 7.58
N TYR A 103 -13.93 7.99 8.06
CA TYR A 103 -14.40 8.16 9.44
C TYR A 103 -15.75 8.86 9.59
N THR A 104 -16.37 9.35 8.52
CA THR A 104 -17.65 10.07 8.57
C THR A 104 -18.73 9.29 7.83
N ALA A 105 -19.86 9.05 8.48
CA ALA A 105 -21.01 8.42 7.84
C ALA A 105 -21.52 9.23 6.66
N GLY A 106 -21.91 8.57 5.59
CA GLY A 106 -22.33 9.18 4.32
C GLY A 106 -21.16 9.59 3.41
N SER A 107 -19.89 9.41 3.84
CA SER A 107 -18.73 9.67 3.00
C SER A 107 -18.36 8.45 2.15
N THR A 108 -17.73 8.72 1.00
CA THR A 108 -17.01 7.71 0.23
C THR A 108 -15.54 7.78 0.62
N ALA A 109 -15.06 6.74 1.28
CA ALA A 109 -13.66 6.58 1.65
C ALA A 109 -12.82 6.23 0.42
N ILE A 110 -11.61 6.76 0.38
CA ILE A 110 -10.63 6.49 -0.67
C ILE A 110 -9.51 5.62 -0.07
N VAL A 111 -9.21 4.53 -0.75
CA VAL A 111 -8.10 3.64 -0.45
C VAL A 111 -7.05 3.83 -1.53
N THR A 112 -5.85 4.25 -1.15
CA THR A 112 -4.72 4.38 -2.06
C THR A 112 -3.77 3.22 -1.87
N ILE A 113 -3.59 2.43 -2.93
CA ILE A 113 -2.66 1.31 -3.03
C ILE A 113 -1.41 1.82 -3.73
N THR A 114 -0.25 1.63 -3.13
CA THR A 114 1.05 2.01 -3.71
C THR A 114 1.92 0.78 -3.86
N GLY A 115 2.36 0.49 -5.08
CA GLY A 115 3.28 -0.61 -5.37
C GLY A 115 4.67 -0.34 -4.80
N ILE A 116 5.30 -1.37 -4.24
CA ILE A 116 6.67 -1.34 -3.71
C ILE A 116 7.45 -2.57 -4.16
N ASN A 117 8.77 -2.55 -4.06
CA ASN A 117 9.70 -3.60 -4.48
C ASN A 117 9.53 -3.99 -5.96
N ASP A 118 8.91 -5.12 -6.27
CA ASP A 118 8.67 -5.60 -7.64
C ASP A 118 7.44 -4.96 -8.31
N TYR A 119 6.76 -4.06 -7.58
CA TYR A 119 5.61 -3.31 -8.06
C TYR A 119 5.87 -1.81 -7.99
N THR A 120 5.13 -1.03 -8.77
CA THR A 120 5.25 0.44 -8.86
C THR A 120 3.89 1.08 -9.12
N GLY A 121 3.84 2.40 -9.07
CA GLY A 121 2.63 3.17 -9.34
C GLY A 121 1.68 3.23 -8.15
N THR A 122 0.56 3.94 -8.35
CA THR A 122 -0.51 4.09 -7.37
C THR A 122 -1.86 3.84 -8.02
N ARG A 123 -2.75 3.18 -7.28
CA ARG A 123 -4.14 2.90 -7.68
C ARG A 123 -5.08 3.25 -6.55
N THR A 124 -6.23 3.82 -6.85
CA THR A 124 -7.27 4.11 -5.87
C THR A 124 -8.49 3.23 -6.07
N VAL A 125 -9.09 2.79 -4.97
CA VAL A 125 -10.39 2.15 -4.89
C VAL A 125 -11.19 2.79 -3.75
N THR A 126 -12.48 2.55 -3.68
CA THR A 126 -13.36 3.22 -2.71
C THR A 126 -14.28 2.23 -2.00
N PHE A 127 -14.77 2.63 -0.82
CA PHE A 127 -15.90 2.02 -0.13
C PHE A 127 -16.75 3.12 0.53
N ASN A 128 -18.03 2.84 0.84
CA ASN A 128 -18.85 3.81 1.54
C ASN A 128 -18.79 3.59 3.05
N VAL A 129 -18.79 4.70 3.79
CA VAL A 129 -19.00 4.70 5.24
C VAL A 129 -20.50 4.89 5.47
N VAL A 130 -21.19 3.83 5.86
CA VAL A 130 -22.65 3.87 6.09
C VAL A 130 -22.95 4.24 7.54
N ALA A 131 -24.07 4.93 7.76
CA ALA A 131 -24.53 5.27 9.09
C ALA A 131 -24.92 4.00 9.86
N LEU A 132 -24.77 4.03 11.17
CA LEU A 132 -25.31 2.98 12.05
C LEU A 132 -26.84 3.05 12.03
N ASP A 133 -27.48 1.93 11.75
CA ASP A 133 -28.92 1.79 11.88
C ASP A 133 -29.27 1.39 13.32
N LEU A 134 -29.97 2.28 14.03
CA LEU A 134 -30.43 2.05 15.39
C LEU A 134 -31.86 1.53 15.48
N THR A 135 -32.55 1.34 14.35
CA THR A 135 -33.98 0.95 14.33
C THR A 135 -34.25 -0.34 15.13
N ASN A 136 -33.33 -1.30 15.06
CA ASN A 136 -33.42 -2.57 15.76
C ASN A 136 -32.27 -2.76 16.77
N ALA A 137 -31.63 -1.69 17.20
CA ALA A 137 -30.58 -1.75 18.19
C ALA A 137 -31.17 -2.08 19.58
N LYS A 138 -30.45 -2.89 20.36
CA LYS A 138 -30.75 -3.07 21.77
C LYS A 138 -30.22 -1.86 22.55
N VAL A 139 -31.11 -1.08 23.12
CA VAL A 139 -30.78 0.08 23.96
C VAL A 139 -30.93 -0.30 25.42
N VAL A 140 -29.98 0.10 26.28
CA VAL A 140 -30.01 -0.07 27.73
C VAL A 140 -30.09 1.30 28.37
N LEU A 141 -31.09 1.51 29.18
CA LEU A 141 -31.27 2.72 29.99
C LEU A 141 -30.58 2.56 31.35
N GLU A 142 -30.34 3.67 32.05
CA GLU A 142 -29.67 3.68 33.35
C GLU A 142 -30.52 2.99 34.44
N ALA A 143 -31.87 2.98 34.26
CA ALA A 143 -32.80 2.27 35.11
C ALA A 143 -34.03 1.83 34.34
N ASP A 144 -34.64 0.71 34.74
CA ASP A 144 -35.83 0.14 34.11
C ASP A 144 -37.13 0.76 34.65
N SER A 145 -37.06 1.48 35.76
CA SER A 145 -38.22 2.14 36.43
C SER A 145 -37.83 3.36 37.22
N TYR A 146 -38.76 4.28 37.35
CA TYR A 146 -38.63 5.54 38.12
C TYR A 146 -39.86 5.72 39.00
N GLU A 147 -39.69 6.33 40.16
CA GLU A 147 -40.82 6.73 41.03
C GLU A 147 -41.62 7.84 40.34
N TYR A 148 -42.94 7.78 40.51
CA TYR A 148 -43.83 8.86 40.05
C TYR A 148 -43.62 10.12 40.89
N THR A 149 -43.23 11.19 40.23
CA THR A 149 -42.96 12.51 40.88
C THR A 149 -43.88 13.61 40.39
N GLY A 150 -44.81 13.34 39.46
CA GLY A 150 -45.62 14.35 38.78
C GLY A 150 -44.84 15.20 37.77
N MET A 151 -43.54 14.89 37.54
CA MET A 151 -42.65 15.60 36.61
C MET A 151 -42.15 14.62 35.52
N PRO A 152 -41.76 15.11 34.32
CA PRO A 152 -41.16 14.27 33.29
C PRO A 152 -39.91 13.56 33.79
N GLN A 153 -39.81 12.27 33.50
CA GLN A 153 -38.61 11.46 33.75
C GLN A 153 -37.78 11.32 32.47
N THR A 154 -36.48 11.54 32.55
CA THR A 154 -35.56 11.53 31.40
C THR A 154 -34.41 10.57 31.64
N PRO A 155 -34.65 9.23 31.51
CA PRO A 155 -33.60 8.24 31.71
C PRO A 155 -32.44 8.43 30.72
N GLY A 156 -31.22 8.30 31.24
CA GLY A 156 -30.00 8.25 30.40
C GLY A 156 -29.88 6.93 29.68
N VAL A 157 -29.22 6.94 28.53
CA VAL A 157 -28.83 5.73 27.81
C VAL A 157 -27.41 5.33 28.25
N THR A 158 -27.25 4.11 28.76
CA THR A 158 -25.94 3.61 29.19
C THR A 158 -25.21 2.87 28.07
N SER A 159 -25.93 2.18 27.21
CA SER A 159 -25.35 1.52 26.03
C SER A 159 -26.37 1.26 24.94
N PHE A 160 -25.90 1.06 23.74
CA PHE A 160 -26.66 0.42 22.67
C PHE A 160 -25.81 -0.60 21.92
N THR A 161 -26.47 -1.67 21.46
CA THR A 161 -25.85 -2.72 20.63
C THR A 161 -26.57 -2.78 19.29
N THR A 162 -25.84 -2.58 18.21
CA THR A 162 -26.38 -2.65 16.84
C THR A 162 -26.74 -4.08 16.46
N VAL A 163 -27.52 -4.25 15.39
CA VAL A 163 -27.88 -5.57 14.84
C VAL A 163 -26.61 -6.34 14.42
N SER A 164 -25.57 -5.66 13.95
CA SER A 164 -24.26 -6.25 13.66
C SER A 164 -23.47 -6.72 14.90
N GLY A 165 -24.02 -6.49 16.11
CA GLY A 165 -23.42 -6.93 17.39
C GLY A 165 -22.41 -5.95 17.98
N LYS A 166 -22.22 -4.76 17.40
CA LYS A 166 -21.31 -3.75 17.91
C LYS A 166 -21.93 -2.97 19.06
N THR A 167 -21.28 -2.95 20.21
CA THR A 167 -21.76 -2.27 21.42
C THR A 167 -21.02 -0.95 21.63
N TYR A 168 -21.79 0.11 21.95
CA TYR A 168 -21.32 1.43 22.35
C TYR A 168 -21.79 1.72 23.76
N THR A 169 -20.90 2.21 24.60
CA THR A 169 -21.16 2.61 26.01
C THR A 169 -20.92 4.11 26.16
N ASN A 170 -21.71 4.71 27.06
CA ASN A 170 -21.51 6.12 27.44
C ASN A 170 -20.36 6.25 28.44
#